data_f22d30c921850ca6173891e5443ea24e
#
_entry.id   f22d30c921850ca6173891e5443ea24e
#
_cell.length_a   1.000
_cell.length_b   1.000
_cell.length_c   1.000
_cell.angle_alpha   90.00
_cell.angle_beta   90.00
_cell.angle_gamma   90.00
#
_symmetry.space_group_name_H-M   'P 1'
#
loop_
_entity.id
_entity.type
_entity.pdbx_description
1 polymer ?
#
loop_
_entity_poly.entity_id
_entity_poly.type
_entity_poly.pdbx_seq_one_letter_code
_entity_poly.pdbx_strand_id
1 'polypeptide(L)'
;MEAHGDGLPPSVDAAQRVRAAAEAIYRAESRRVFATLVRLLGDFDLAEEALHDAFRAALEQWPRDGVPANPRAWLVSAGRFKAIDGIRRRTRFDSMEDVADQVDAVIDETAPSDSEAIEDDRLRLIFTCCHPTLAADAQVALTLREVCGLTTEEIAQAFLSAAPTLAQRIVRAKAKIRDARIPYQVPEPDQRAERLDSVLRVVYLVFNEGYSASSGQSLTRIDLSGEAIRLGRLIVELLPEPEAMGLLALMLLQESRRAAHVARR
;
A
#
# COMPACT_ATOMS: atom_id res chain seq x y z
N MET A 1 14.67 40.58 -27.20
CA MET A 1 13.21 40.61 -27.32
C MET A 1 12.76 39.17 -27.26
N GLU A 2 12.70 38.61 -26.02
CA GLU A 2 12.37 37.22 -25.76
C GLU A 2 10.87 37.11 -25.64
N ALA A 3 10.29 36.26 -26.48
CA ALA A 3 8.87 35.92 -26.48
C ALA A 3 8.56 35.04 -25.28
N HIS A 4 7.93 35.58 -24.26
CA HIS A 4 7.21 34.80 -23.23
C HIS A 4 6.06 34.08 -23.93
N GLY A 5 6.20 32.77 -24.06
CA GLY A 5 5.12 31.91 -24.47
C GLY A 5 4.06 31.80 -23.35
N ASP A 6 3.03 32.62 -23.46
CA ASP A 6 1.79 32.52 -22.69
C ASP A 6 1.10 31.20 -23.05
N GLY A 7 1.31 30.17 -22.25
CA GLY A 7 0.58 28.91 -22.35
C GLY A 7 -0.91 29.15 -22.05
N LEU A 8 -1.78 29.05 -23.06
CA LEU A 8 -3.24 29.05 -22.86
C LEU A 8 -3.60 28.04 -21.77
N PRO A 9 -4.54 28.38 -20.86
CA PRO A 9 -5.04 27.42 -19.87
C PRO A 9 -5.63 26.20 -20.61
N PRO A 10 -5.41 24.97 -20.11
CA PRO A 10 -5.92 23.76 -20.73
C PRO A 10 -7.45 23.85 -20.86
N SER A 11 -7.97 23.38 -22.00
CA SER A 11 -9.42 23.33 -22.21
C SER A 11 -10.08 22.49 -21.10
N VAL A 12 -11.32 22.80 -20.71
CA VAL A 12 -12.08 22.08 -19.66
C VAL A 12 -12.07 20.57 -19.92
N ASP A 13 -12.19 20.15 -21.19
CA ASP A 13 -12.11 18.74 -21.59
C ASP A 13 -10.72 18.11 -21.37
N ALA A 14 -9.64 18.87 -21.53
CA ALA A 14 -8.28 18.37 -21.26
C ALA A 14 -8.06 18.17 -19.76
N ALA A 15 -8.51 19.10 -18.93
CA ALA A 15 -8.44 18.97 -17.47
C ALA A 15 -9.28 17.78 -16.95
N GLN A 16 -10.45 17.52 -17.51
CA GLN A 16 -11.27 16.36 -17.16
C GLN A 16 -10.62 15.05 -17.57
N ARG A 17 -10.02 14.96 -18.76
CA ARG A 17 -9.29 13.76 -19.20
C ARG A 17 -8.10 13.45 -18.28
N VAL A 18 -7.36 14.47 -17.88
CA VAL A 18 -6.21 14.30 -16.96
C VAL A 18 -6.68 13.84 -15.58
N ARG A 19 -7.78 14.38 -15.05
CA ARG A 19 -8.35 13.89 -13.78
C ARG A 19 -8.75 12.42 -13.85
N ALA A 20 -9.45 12.02 -14.91
CA ALA A 20 -9.84 10.63 -15.12
C ALA A 20 -8.61 9.70 -15.23
N ALA A 21 -7.56 10.15 -15.94
CA ALA A 21 -6.31 9.42 -16.02
C ALA A 21 -5.61 9.31 -14.65
N ALA A 22 -5.54 10.40 -13.89
CA ALA A 22 -4.97 10.40 -12.54
C ALA A 22 -5.73 9.47 -11.59
N GLU A 23 -7.07 9.43 -11.65
CA GLU A 23 -7.89 8.50 -10.86
C GLU A 23 -7.64 7.03 -11.26
N ALA A 24 -7.51 6.75 -12.55
CA ALA A 24 -7.19 5.41 -13.05
C ALA A 24 -5.79 4.98 -12.56
N ILE A 25 -4.80 5.86 -12.65
CA ILE A 25 -3.44 5.64 -12.17
C ILE A 25 -3.43 5.47 -10.65
N TYR A 26 -4.20 6.27 -9.90
CA TYR A 26 -4.31 6.10 -8.44
C TYR A 26 -4.79 4.70 -8.08
N ARG A 27 -5.85 4.23 -8.70
CA ARG A 27 -6.40 2.88 -8.45
C ARG A 27 -5.42 1.77 -8.82
N ALA A 28 -4.67 1.92 -9.91
CA ALA A 28 -3.76 0.90 -10.40
C ALA A 28 -2.41 0.89 -9.67
N GLU A 29 -1.86 2.07 -9.34
CA GLU A 29 -0.46 2.22 -8.98
C GLU A 29 -0.23 2.73 -7.55
N SER A 30 -1.24 3.30 -6.86
CA SER A 30 -1.03 3.94 -5.56
C SER A 30 -0.35 3.04 -4.53
N ARG A 31 -0.74 1.74 -4.47
CA ARG A 31 -0.15 0.80 -3.52
C ARG A 31 1.29 0.39 -3.88
N ARG A 32 1.62 0.37 -5.16
CA ARG A 32 2.99 0.13 -5.64
C ARG A 32 3.90 1.32 -5.33
N VAL A 33 3.44 2.53 -5.65
CA VAL A 33 4.13 3.78 -5.30
C VAL A 33 4.32 3.88 -3.79
N PHE A 34 3.29 3.60 -3.01
CA PHE A 34 3.34 3.61 -1.55
C PHE A 34 4.40 2.63 -1.00
N ALA A 35 4.42 1.38 -1.47
CA ALA A 35 5.40 0.40 -1.03
C ALA A 35 6.84 0.87 -1.27
N THR A 36 7.11 1.47 -2.45
CA THR A 36 8.41 2.05 -2.76
C THR A 36 8.73 3.24 -1.85
N LEU A 37 7.76 4.13 -1.60
CA LEU A 37 7.95 5.26 -0.69
C LEU A 37 8.21 4.81 0.74
N VAL A 38 7.52 3.77 1.24
CA VAL A 38 7.80 3.18 2.57
C VAL A 38 9.24 2.68 2.65
N ARG A 39 9.73 1.97 1.63
CA ARG A 39 11.14 1.54 1.60
C ARG A 39 12.11 2.71 1.62
N LEU A 40 11.86 3.72 0.78
CA LEU A 40 12.74 4.88 0.65
C LEU A 40 12.76 5.79 1.88
N LEU A 41 11.62 5.93 2.55
CA LEU A 41 11.44 6.87 3.67
C LEU A 41 11.52 6.21 5.05
N GLY A 42 11.41 4.88 5.11
CA GLY A 42 11.48 4.12 6.36
C GLY A 42 10.31 4.35 7.33
N ASP A 43 9.27 5.08 6.91
CA ASP A 43 8.14 5.43 7.76
C ASP A 43 6.82 5.40 6.96
N PHE A 44 5.78 4.79 7.52
CA PHE A 44 4.48 4.65 6.88
C PHE A 44 3.73 5.97 6.74
N ASP A 45 3.77 6.80 7.78
CA ASP A 45 2.98 8.03 7.81
C ASP A 45 3.61 9.07 6.88
N LEU A 46 4.95 9.14 6.86
CA LEU A 46 5.69 9.97 5.92
C LEU A 46 5.47 9.50 4.47
N ALA A 47 5.43 8.20 4.22
CA ALA A 47 5.15 7.66 2.90
C ALA A 47 3.71 7.93 2.43
N GLU A 48 2.72 7.90 3.34
CA GLU A 48 1.33 8.25 3.03
C GLU A 48 1.20 9.75 2.70
N GLU A 49 1.84 10.64 3.46
CA GLU A 49 1.92 12.07 3.17
C GLU A 49 2.57 12.32 1.80
N ALA A 50 3.71 11.69 1.54
CA ALA A 50 4.44 11.79 0.28
C ALA A 50 3.63 11.31 -0.92
N LEU A 51 2.90 10.21 -0.77
CA LEU A 51 1.98 9.70 -1.80
C LEU A 51 0.88 10.71 -2.14
N HIS A 52 0.23 11.27 -1.14
CA HIS A 52 -0.81 12.27 -1.33
C HIS A 52 -0.27 13.54 -2.00
N ASP A 53 0.92 13.99 -1.58
CA ASP A 53 1.57 15.16 -2.19
C ASP A 53 1.99 14.90 -3.63
N ALA A 54 2.45 13.68 -3.97
CA ALA A 54 2.77 13.30 -5.33
C ALA A 54 1.53 13.35 -6.24
N PHE A 55 0.40 12.81 -5.80
CA PHE A 55 -0.85 12.88 -6.57
C PHE A 55 -1.41 14.30 -6.66
N ARG A 56 -1.27 15.12 -5.62
CA ARG A 56 -1.60 16.54 -5.69
C ARG A 56 -0.76 17.24 -6.76
N ALA A 57 0.55 17.04 -6.76
CA ALA A 57 1.44 17.59 -7.78
C ALA A 57 1.07 17.09 -9.20
N ALA A 58 0.69 15.83 -9.35
CA ALA A 58 0.22 15.29 -10.62
C ALA A 58 -1.02 16.02 -11.15
N LEU A 59 -2.01 16.28 -10.28
CA LEU A 59 -3.23 17.02 -10.63
C LEU A 59 -2.95 18.49 -11.00
N GLU A 60 -1.86 19.08 -10.49
CA GLU A 60 -1.45 20.45 -10.81
C GLU A 60 -0.60 20.54 -12.09
N GLN A 61 0.28 19.56 -12.32
CA GLN A 61 1.28 19.62 -13.41
C GLN A 61 0.80 18.91 -14.68
N TRP A 62 0.21 17.72 -14.60
CA TRP A 62 -0.20 16.95 -15.76
C TRP A 62 -1.22 17.64 -16.70
N PRO A 63 -2.10 18.54 -16.24
CA PRO A 63 -2.92 19.33 -17.16
C PRO A 63 -2.15 20.22 -18.13
N ARG A 64 -0.93 20.61 -17.78
CA ARG A 64 -0.06 21.46 -18.61
C ARG A 64 0.95 20.64 -19.41
N ASP A 65 1.59 19.67 -18.72
CA ASP A 65 2.75 18.94 -19.24
C ASP A 65 2.38 17.59 -19.90
N GLY A 66 1.12 17.15 -19.71
CA GLY A 66 0.65 15.82 -20.08
C GLY A 66 0.99 14.75 -19.02
N VAL A 67 0.35 13.60 -19.14
CA VAL A 67 0.67 12.43 -18.30
C VAL A 67 2.02 11.85 -18.75
N PRO A 68 3.00 11.67 -17.85
CA PRO A 68 4.31 11.17 -18.22
C PRO A 68 4.25 9.73 -18.74
N ALA A 69 5.23 9.33 -19.56
CA ALA A 69 5.32 7.97 -20.12
C ALA A 69 5.43 6.88 -19.03
N ASN A 70 6.09 7.21 -17.90
CA ASN A 70 6.12 6.36 -16.70
C ASN A 70 5.55 7.11 -15.50
N PRO A 71 4.22 7.10 -15.31
CA PRO A 71 3.57 7.82 -14.21
C PRO A 71 4.03 7.34 -12.84
N ARG A 72 4.32 6.05 -12.66
CA ARG A 72 4.78 5.47 -11.40
C ARG A 72 6.12 6.05 -10.98
N ALA A 73 7.13 6.03 -11.85
CA ALA A 73 8.45 6.59 -11.56
C ALA A 73 8.36 8.08 -11.24
N TRP A 74 7.51 8.81 -11.97
CA TRP A 74 7.27 10.23 -11.71
C TRP A 74 6.66 10.46 -10.32
N LEU A 75 5.66 9.67 -9.93
CA LEU A 75 5.00 9.76 -8.62
C LEU A 75 5.96 9.44 -7.47
N VAL A 76 6.79 8.40 -7.61
CA VAL A 76 7.83 8.07 -6.62
C VAL A 76 8.81 9.22 -6.46
N SER A 77 9.31 9.77 -7.57
CA SER A 77 10.25 10.90 -7.56
C SER A 77 9.63 12.15 -6.95
N ALA A 78 8.40 12.49 -7.32
CA ALA A 78 7.67 13.63 -6.79
C ALA A 78 7.40 13.49 -5.29
N GLY A 79 6.95 12.31 -4.83
CA GLY A 79 6.70 12.02 -3.42
C GLY A 79 7.98 12.09 -2.58
N ARG A 80 9.06 11.45 -3.05
CA ARG A 80 10.38 11.53 -2.41
C ARG A 80 10.86 12.97 -2.26
N PHE A 81 10.80 13.75 -3.34
CA PHE A 81 11.21 15.15 -3.32
C PHE A 81 10.41 15.97 -2.29
N LYS A 82 9.08 15.80 -2.26
CA LYS A 82 8.20 16.47 -1.30
C LYS A 82 8.50 16.06 0.14
N ALA A 83 8.75 14.78 0.40
CA ALA A 83 9.13 14.30 1.73
C ALA A 83 10.44 14.92 2.21
N ILE A 84 11.48 14.93 1.37
CA ILE A 84 12.78 15.56 1.69
C ILE A 84 12.61 17.06 1.99
N ASP A 85 11.85 17.78 1.16
CA ASP A 85 11.59 19.20 1.38
C ASP A 85 10.78 19.44 2.67
N GLY A 86 9.83 18.58 2.99
CA GLY A 86 9.08 18.58 4.25
C GLY A 86 9.97 18.34 5.47
N ILE A 87 10.85 17.34 5.41
CA ILE A 87 11.83 17.06 6.47
C ILE A 87 12.76 18.28 6.67
N ARG A 88 13.36 18.79 5.60
CA ARG A 88 14.25 19.97 5.66
C ARG A 88 13.58 21.22 6.26
N ARG A 89 12.28 21.42 6.01
CA ARG A 89 11.53 22.53 6.61
C ARG A 89 11.30 22.31 8.11
N ARG A 90 10.95 21.11 8.53
CA ARG A 90 10.79 20.73 9.96
C ARG A 90 12.12 20.90 10.73
N THR A 91 13.24 20.50 10.15
CA THR A 91 14.58 20.59 10.75
C THR A 91 15.04 22.02 10.98
N ARG A 92 14.58 22.99 10.19
CA ARG A 92 14.92 24.41 10.43
C ARG A 92 14.30 24.95 11.71
N PHE A 93 13.33 24.26 12.29
CA PHE A 93 12.63 24.64 13.52
C PHE A 93 13.02 23.79 14.74
N ASP A 94 13.57 22.59 14.52
CA ASP A 94 14.03 21.67 15.58
C ASP A 94 15.54 21.39 15.45
N SER A 95 16.23 21.12 16.58
CA SER A 95 17.68 20.99 16.66
C SER A 95 18.27 19.89 15.76
N MET A 96 19.40 20.19 15.14
CA MET A 96 19.99 19.74 13.89
C MET A 96 20.59 18.32 13.80
N GLU A 97 20.68 17.50 14.85
CA GLU A 97 21.56 16.32 14.81
C GLU A 97 20.90 15.02 14.32
N ASP A 98 19.62 14.76 14.64
CA ASP A 98 18.98 13.48 14.30
C ASP A 98 18.39 13.41 12.88
N VAL A 99 18.32 14.51 12.15
CA VAL A 99 17.61 14.62 10.88
C VAL A 99 18.55 14.61 9.67
N ALA A 100 19.81 14.97 9.85
CA ALA A 100 20.80 14.92 8.77
C ALA A 100 20.98 13.49 8.26
N ASP A 101 21.07 12.51 9.17
CA ASP A 101 21.23 11.10 8.84
C ASP A 101 20.01 10.54 8.08
N GLN A 102 18.80 10.98 8.39
CA GLN A 102 17.59 10.57 7.67
C GLN A 102 17.52 11.16 6.26
N VAL A 103 17.97 12.38 6.06
CA VAL A 103 18.00 13.03 4.73
C VAL A 103 19.06 12.38 3.84
N ASP A 104 20.23 12.09 4.37
CA ASP A 104 21.33 11.47 3.62
C ASP A 104 20.98 10.04 3.22
N ALA A 105 20.35 9.25 4.09
CA ALA A 105 19.86 7.90 3.77
C ALA A 105 18.81 7.91 2.63
N VAL A 106 17.96 8.94 2.57
CA VAL A 106 16.94 9.09 1.49
C VAL A 106 17.57 9.59 0.19
N ILE A 107 18.69 10.32 0.25
CA ILE A 107 19.35 10.90 -0.94
C ILE A 107 20.18 9.85 -1.70
N ASP A 108 20.79 8.90 -1.00
CA ASP A 108 21.82 8.01 -1.56
C ASP A 108 21.25 6.84 -2.40
N GLU A 109 19.96 6.53 -2.29
CA GLU A 109 19.32 5.54 -3.15
C GLU A 109 18.77 6.17 -4.44
N THR A 110 19.54 6.10 -5.51
CA THR A 110 19.02 6.21 -6.88
C THR A 110 17.91 5.17 -7.03
N ALA A 111 16.66 5.61 -7.10
CA ALA A 111 15.53 4.71 -7.28
C ALA A 111 15.74 3.90 -8.57
N PRO A 112 15.93 2.58 -8.51
CA PRO A 112 15.97 1.79 -9.72
C PRO A 112 14.63 1.92 -10.41
N SER A 113 14.65 2.24 -11.69
CA SER A 113 13.46 2.37 -12.53
C SER A 113 12.88 1.00 -12.93
N ASP A 114 13.44 -0.09 -12.41
CA ASP A 114 13.12 -1.44 -12.84
C ASP A 114 11.82 -1.95 -12.18
N SER A 115 10.97 -2.53 -13.01
CA SER A 115 9.71 -3.17 -12.60
C SER A 115 9.93 -4.24 -11.51
N GLU A 116 11.01 -4.99 -11.58
CA GLU A 116 11.39 -6.02 -10.60
C GLU A 116 11.64 -5.46 -9.20
N ALA A 117 12.34 -4.31 -9.08
CA ALA A 117 12.60 -3.69 -7.78
C ALA A 117 11.30 -3.21 -7.08
N ILE A 118 10.28 -2.85 -7.86
CA ILE A 118 8.99 -2.38 -7.33
C ILE A 118 8.10 -3.55 -6.89
N GLU A 119 8.17 -4.67 -7.55
CA GLU A 119 7.48 -5.90 -7.15
C GLU A 119 8.05 -6.41 -5.83
N ASP A 120 9.38 -6.38 -5.68
CA ASP A 120 10.08 -6.63 -4.42
C ASP A 120 9.61 -5.70 -3.29
N ASP A 121 9.36 -4.42 -3.55
CA ASP A 121 8.88 -3.47 -2.52
C ASP A 121 7.52 -3.86 -1.97
N ARG A 122 6.60 -4.36 -2.82
CA ARG A 122 5.30 -4.88 -2.36
C ARG A 122 5.48 -6.12 -1.47
N LEU A 123 6.38 -7.02 -1.84
CA LEU A 123 6.67 -8.20 -1.05
C LEU A 123 7.29 -7.81 0.31
N ARG A 124 8.25 -6.87 0.31
CA ARG A 124 8.82 -6.30 1.54
C ARG A 124 7.74 -5.73 2.45
N LEU A 125 6.81 -4.95 1.90
CA LEU A 125 5.70 -4.37 2.65
C LEU A 125 4.80 -5.45 3.26
N ILE A 126 4.46 -6.51 2.51
CA ILE A 126 3.67 -7.64 3.01
C ILE A 126 4.37 -8.30 4.20
N PHE A 127 5.65 -8.65 4.08
CA PHE A 127 6.40 -9.27 5.17
C PHE A 127 6.53 -8.36 6.40
N THR A 128 6.60 -7.06 6.20
CA THR A 128 6.65 -6.08 7.29
C THR A 128 5.30 -5.99 8.01
N CYS A 129 4.18 -5.89 7.27
CA CYS A 129 2.83 -5.85 7.85
C CYS A 129 2.46 -7.15 8.59
N CYS A 130 2.97 -8.29 8.12
CA CYS A 130 2.73 -9.61 8.71
C CYS A 130 3.85 -10.06 9.67
N HIS A 131 4.66 -9.13 10.20
CA HIS A 131 5.78 -9.49 11.08
C HIS A 131 5.29 -10.18 12.36
N PRO A 132 5.88 -11.32 12.80
CA PRO A 132 5.38 -12.12 13.91
C PRO A 132 5.43 -11.41 15.27
N THR A 133 6.19 -10.34 15.43
CA THR A 133 6.14 -9.50 16.64
C THR A 133 4.84 -8.71 16.80
N LEU A 134 4.06 -8.54 15.73
CA LEU A 134 2.75 -7.91 15.78
C LEU A 134 1.68 -8.93 16.19
N ALA A 135 0.67 -8.50 16.94
CA ALA A 135 -0.48 -9.33 17.21
C ALA A 135 -1.27 -9.63 15.92
N ALA A 136 -1.89 -10.81 15.81
CA ALA A 136 -2.56 -11.27 14.60
C ALA A 136 -3.62 -10.29 14.07
N ASP A 137 -4.40 -9.69 14.97
CA ASP A 137 -5.42 -8.69 14.63
C ASP A 137 -4.82 -7.36 14.13
N ALA A 138 -3.61 -7.02 14.60
CA ALA A 138 -2.86 -5.88 14.09
C ALA A 138 -2.24 -6.17 12.72
N GLN A 139 -1.71 -7.38 12.49
CA GLN A 139 -1.22 -7.83 11.18
C GLN A 139 -2.33 -7.76 10.12
N VAL A 140 -3.52 -8.29 10.44
CA VAL A 140 -4.69 -8.24 9.55
C VAL A 140 -5.08 -6.79 9.23
N ALA A 141 -5.24 -5.95 10.25
CA ALA A 141 -5.65 -4.56 10.07
C ALA A 141 -4.63 -3.77 9.23
N LEU A 142 -3.35 -3.94 9.52
CA LEU A 142 -2.27 -3.24 8.83
C LEU A 142 -2.14 -3.72 7.37
N THR A 143 -2.26 -5.03 7.12
CA THR A 143 -2.22 -5.60 5.76
C THR A 143 -3.37 -5.08 4.91
N LEU A 144 -4.59 -5.08 5.45
CA LEU A 144 -5.75 -4.56 4.72
C LEU A 144 -5.62 -3.06 4.44
N ARG A 145 -5.09 -2.28 5.38
CA ARG A 145 -4.90 -0.84 5.21
C ARG A 145 -3.79 -0.53 4.21
N GLU A 146 -2.59 -1.09 4.41
CA GLU A 146 -1.38 -0.64 3.73
C GLU A 146 -1.11 -1.40 2.42
N VAL A 147 -1.45 -2.69 2.35
CA VAL A 147 -1.24 -3.52 1.17
C VAL A 147 -2.48 -3.54 0.27
N CYS A 148 -3.67 -3.76 0.86
CA CYS A 148 -4.92 -3.83 0.10
C CYS A 148 -5.52 -2.45 -0.18
N GLY A 149 -5.21 -1.43 0.62
CA GLY A 149 -5.65 -0.05 0.41
C GLY A 149 -7.06 0.24 0.89
N LEU A 150 -7.61 -0.58 1.79
CA LEU A 150 -8.90 -0.32 2.40
C LEU A 150 -8.81 0.85 3.39
N THR A 151 -9.90 1.58 3.54
CA THR A 151 -10.02 2.64 4.55
C THR A 151 -10.19 2.03 5.95
N THR A 152 -9.87 2.80 6.97
CA THR A 152 -10.07 2.37 8.37
C THR A 152 -11.54 2.07 8.67
N GLU A 153 -12.46 2.86 8.10
CA GLU A 153 -13.89 2.69 8.22
C GLU A 153 -14.37 1.39 7.57
N GLU A 154 -13.88 1.09 6.37
CA GLU A 154 -14.19 -0.15 5.66
C GLU A 154 -13.72 -1.37 6.44
N ILE A 155 -12.50 -1.36 6.96
CA ILE A 155 -11.96 -2.46 7.76
C ILE A 155 -12.76 -2.59 9.08
N ALA A 156 -13.06 -1.47 9.75
CA ALA A 156 -13.84 -1.46 10.98
C ALA A 156 -15.25 -2.05 10.79
N GLN A 157 -15.90 -1.68 9.68
CA GLN A 157 -17.20 -2.22 9.32
C GLN A 157 -17.12 -3.74 9.05
N ALA A 158 -16.09 -4.19 8.33
CA ALA A 158 -15.90 -5.58 7.98
C ALA A 158 -15.71 -6.48 9.23
N PHE A 159 -14.95 -5.98 10.22
CA PHE A 159 -14.67 -6.70 11.47
C PHE A 159 -15.64 -6.33 12.62
N LEU A 160 -16.75 -5.64 12.35
CA LEU A 160 -17.74 -5.23 13.34
C LEU A 160 -17.11 -4.50 14.55
N SER A 161 -16.09 -3.70 14.30
CA SER A 161 -15.36 -2.94 15.31
C SER A 161 -15.59 -1.43 15.16
N ALA A 162 -15.32 -0.67 16.22
CA ALA A 162 -15.39 0.79 16.15
C ALA A 162 -14.17 1.34 15.36
N ALA A 163 -14.39 2.25 14.39
CA ALA A 163 -13.34 2.85 13.60
C ALA A 163 -12.21 3.50 14.43
N PRO A 164 -12.49 4.23 15.54
CA PRO A 164 -11.44 4.75 16.42
C PRO A 164 -10.56 3.67 17.05
N THR A 165 -11.15 2.54 17.43
CA THR A 165 -10.41 1.40 18.01
C THR A 165 -9.47 0.78 16.99
N LEU A 166 -9.95 0.63 15.75
CA LEU A 166 -9.14 0.11 14.66
C LEU A 166 -8.00 1.09 14.28
N ALA A 167 -8.32 2.40 14.20
CA ALA A 167 -7.32 3.43 13.96
C ALA A 167 -6.18 3.38 14.99
N GLN A 168 -6.51 3.29 16.28
CA GLN A 168 -5.51 3.15 17.35
C GLN A 168 -4.69 1.85 17.21
N ARG A 169 -5.30 0.75 16.78
CA ARG A 169 -4.60 -0.52 16.53
C ARG A 169 -3.57 -0.36 15.42
N ILE A 170 -3.94 0.27 14.31
CA ILE A 170 -3.04 0.55 13.18
C ILE A 170 -1.89 1.46 13.62
N VAL A 171 -2.19 2.56 14.32
CA VAL A 171 -1.17 3.50 14.84
C VAL A 171 -0.18 2.77 15.76
N ARG A 172 -0.66 1.93 16.70
CA ARG A 172 0.23 1.15 17.58
C ARG A 172 1.06 0.13 16.82
N ALA A 173 0.52 -0.49 15.76
CA ALA A 173 1.26 -1.42 14.92
C ALA A 173 2.39 -0.71 14.17
N LYS A 174 2.11 0.45 13.55
CA LYS A 174 3.12 1.30 12.91
C LYS A 174 4.22 1.75 13.89
N ALA A 175 3.81 2.25 15.07
CA ALA A 175 4.75 2.62 16.13
C ALA A 175 5.64 1.44 16.54
N LYS A 176 5.08 0.24 16.72
CA LYS A 176 5.84 -0.96 17.06
C LYS A 176 6.85 -1.36 15.98
N ILE A 177 6.49 -1.22 14.69
CA ILE A 177 7.41 -1.47 13.58
C ILE A 177 8.60 -0.51 13.65
N ARG A 178 8.34 0.79 13.83
CA ARG A 178 9.35 1.83 13.95
C ARG A 178 10.25 1.60 15.19
N ASP A 179 9.64 1.44 16.36
CA ASP A 179 10.36 1.33 17.65
C ASP A 179 11.20 0.06 17.73
N ALA A 180 10.71 -1.05 17.18
CA ALA A 180 11.44 -2.31 17.07
C ALA A 180 12.42 -2.34 15.87
N ARG A 181 12.48 -1.28 15.07
CA ARG A 181 13.30 -1.18 13.85
C ARG A 181 13.12 -2.39 12.93
N ILE A 182 11.86 -2.81 12.73
CA ILE A 182 11.56 -3.93 11.84
C ILE A 182 11.93 -3.53 10.41
N PRO A 183 12.83 -4.28 9.75
CA PRO A 183 13.34 -3.87 8.45
C PRO A 183 12.31 -4.08 7.33
N TYR A 184 12.28 -3.15 6.37
CA TYR A 184 11.49 -3.26 5.14
C TYR A 184 12.23 -4.12 4.12
N GLN A 185 12.28 -5.43 4.35
CA GLN A 185 13.02 -6.36 3.49
C GLN A 185 12.29 -7.69 3.33
N VAL A 186 12.58 -8.39 2.25
CA VAL A 186 12.21 -9.80 2.11
C VAL A 186 13.09 -10.60 3.07
N PRO A 187 12.52 -11.53 3.85
CA PRO A 187 13.31 -12.35 4.76
C PRO A 187 14.37 -13.18 4.03
N GLU A 188 15.50 -13.39 4.69
CA GLU A 188 16.53 -14.31 4.21
C GLU A 188 15.97 -15.73 4.04
N PRO A 189 16.57 -16.57 3.17
CA PRO A 189 16.05 -17.90 2.85
C PRO A 189 15.78 -18.81 4.05
N ASP A 190 16.61 -18.71 5.09
CA ASP A 190 16.49 -19.48 6.34
C ASP A 190 15.29 -19.09 7.21
N GLN A 191 14.84 -17.82 7.13
CA GLN A 191 13.70 -17.28 7.87
C GLN A 191 12.44 -17.25 7.02
N ARG A 192 12.57 -17.42 5.71
CA ARG A 192 11.49 -17.18 4.74
C ARG A 192 10.27 -18.07 4.98
N ALA A 193 10.48 -19.34 5.28
CA ALA A 193 9.39 -20.30 5.51
C ALA A 193 8.53 -19.90 6.72
N GLU A 194 9.14 -19.58 7.87
CA GLU A 194 8.43 -19.13 9.07
C GLU A 194 7.69 -17.81 8.85
N ARG A 195 8.34 -16.89 8.14
CA ARG A 195 7.76 -15.58 7.84
C ARG A 195 6.63 -15.67 6.83
N LEU A 196 6.74 -16.56 5.85
CA LEU A 196 5.66 -16.86 4.90
C LEU A 196 4.45 -17.45 5.61
N ASP A 197 4.64 -18.36 6.58
CA ASP A 197 3.52 -18.90 7.38
C ASP A 197 2.71 -17.79 8.06
N SER A 198 3.39 -16.77 8.60
CA SER A 198 2.72 -15.59 9.17
C SER A 198 1.88 -14.83 8.14
N VAL A 199 2.41 -14.66 6.92
CA VAL A 199 1.69 -14.00 5.81
C VAL A 199 0.46 -14.83 5.40
N LEU A 200 0.65 -16.13 5.17
CA LEU A 200 -0.44 -17.02 4.75
C LEU A 200 -1.54 -17.13 5.80
N ARG A 201 -1.18 -17.08 7.08
CA ARG A 201 -2.13 -17.01 8.19
C ARG A 201 -2.99 -15.75 8.13
N VAL A 202 -2.39 -14.58 7.86
CA VAL A 202 -3.13 -13.32 7.70
C VAL A 202 -4.10 -13.41 6.53
N VAL A 203 -3.65 -13.91 5.36
CA VAL A 203 -4.49 -14.10 4.18
C VAL A 203 -5.67 -15.02 4.49
N TYR A 204 -5.42 -16.14 5.16
CA TYR A 204 -6.46 -17.08 5.56
C TYR A 204 -7.46 -16.46 6.54
N LEU A 205 -7.02 -15.68 7.52
CA LEU A 205 -7.90 -14.98 8.46
C LEU A 205 -8.81 -13.98 7.75
N VAL A 206 -8.28 -13.20 6.80
CA VAL A 206 -9.07 -12.27 5.98
C VAL A 206 -10.10 -13.02 5.13
N PHE A 207 -9.69 -14.12 4.50
CA PHE A 207 -10.59 -14.96 3.72
C PHE A 207 -11.72 -15.53 4.56
N ASN A 208 -11.38 -16.09 5.72
CA ASN A 208 -12.34 -16.74 6.62
C ASN A 208 -13.38 -15.77 7.16
N GLU A 209 -12.96 -14.55 7.50
CA GLU A 209 -13.87 -13.46 7.91
C GLU A 209 -14.85 -13.12 6.78
N GLY A 210 -14.36 -12.93 5.56
CA GLY A 210 -15.19 -12.67 4.39
C GLY A 210 -16.13 -13.81 4.03
N TYR A 211 -15.66 -15.04 4.12
CA TYR A 211 -16.45 -16.23 3.82
C TYR A 211 -17.54 -16.49 4.87
N SER A 212 -17.22 -16.40 6.16
CA SER A 212 -18.14 -16.61 7.28
C SER A 212 -19.20 -15.51 7.37
N ALA A 213 -18.83 -14.28 7.08
CA ALA A 213 -19.72 -13.12 7.14
C ALA A 213 -20.80 -13.12 6.05
N SER A 214 -20.61 -13.89 4.97
CA SER A 214 -21.59 -14.02 3.88
C SER A 214 -22.91 -14.70 4.31
N SER A 215 -22.98 -15.22 5.52
CA SER A 215 -24.21 -15.78 6.10
C SER A 215 -25.12 -14.75 6.78
N GLY A 216 -24.72 -13.47 6.86
CA GLY A 216 -25.49 -12.37 7.46
C GLY A 216 -25.96 -11.35 6.42
N GLN A 217 -27.21 -10.88 6.56
CA GLN A 217 -27.83 -9.87 5.69
C GLN A 217 -27.19 -8.49 5.83
N SER A 218 -26.11 -8.20 5.11
CA SER A 218 -25.63 -6.83 4.95
C SER A 218 -25.12 -6.58 3.54
N LEU A 219 -25.88 -5.77 2.79
CA LEU A 219 -25.64 -5.37 1.40
C LEU A 219 -24.44 -4.43 1.18
N THR A 220 -23.67 -4.12 2.21
CA THR A 220 -22.56 -3.15 2.18
C THR A 220 -21.21 -3.73 2.66
N ARG A 221 -21.04 -5.06 2.66
CA ARG A 221 -19.77 -5.66 3.04
C ARG A 221 -18.79 -5.65 1.89
N ILE A 222 -17.63 -5.04 2.14
CA ILE A 222 -16.43 -5.22 1.34
C ILE A 222 -16.23 -6.72 1.16
N ASP A 223 -15.96 -7.12 -0.08
CA ASP A 223 -15.65 -8.53 -0.39
C ASP A 223 -14.26 -8.90 0.14
N LEU A 224 -14.18 -9.18 1.45
CA LEU A 224 -12.94 -9.62 2.10
C LEU A 224 -12.43 -10.92 1.51
N SER A 225 -13.32 -11.83 1.08
CA SER A 225 -12.89 -13.07 0.43
C SER A 225 -12.25 -12.79 -0.92
N GLY A 226 -12.80 -11.87 -1.71
CA GLY A 226 -12.20 -11.39 -2.95
C GLY A 226 -10.86 -10.70 -2.72
N GLU A 227 -10.75 -9.84 -1.69
CA GLU A 227 -9.48 -9.21 -1.31
C GLU A 227 -8.42 -10.23 -0.87
N ALA A 228 -8.78 -11.24 -0.09
CA ALA A 228 -7.88 -12.32 0.30
C ALA A 228 -7.39 -13.12 -0.91
N ILE A 229 -8.28 -13.44 -1.85
CA ILE A 229 -7.91 -14.11 -3.11
C ILE A 229 -6.98 -13.23 -3.94
N ARG A 230 -7.25 -11.92 -4.03
CA ARG A 230 -6.39 -10.98 -4.74
C ARG A 230 -4.99 -10.91 -4.11
N LEU A 231 -4.92 -10.88 -2.77
CA LEU A 231 -3.65 -10.90 -2.03
C LEU A 231 -2.93 -12.23 -2.21
N GLY A 232 -3.64 -13.35 -2.16
CA GLY A 232 -3.08 -14.68 -2.43
C GLY A 232 -2.48 -14.81 -3.83
N ARG A 233 -3.14 -14.27 -4.86
CA ARG A 233 -2.60 -14.21 -6.23
C ARG A 233 -1.33 -13.38 -6.30
N LEU A 234 -1.33 -12.22 -5.63
CA LEU A 234 -0.16 -11.36 -5.56
C LEU A 234 1.03 -12.09 -4.91
N ILE A 235 0.80 -12.81 -3.81
CA ILE A 235 1.85 -13.56 -3.13
C ILE A 235 2.41 -14.66 -4.05
N VAL A 236 1.56 -15.41 -4.73
CA VAL A 236 2.00 -16.45 -5.69
C VAL A 236 2.77 -15.86 -6.86
N GLU A 237 2.38 -14.66 -7.33
CA GLU A 237 3.10 -13.93 -8.39
C GLU A 237 4.51 -13.51 -7.95
N LEU A 238 4.63 -12.96 -6.73
CA LEU A 238 5.88 -12.43 -6.20
C LEU A 238 6.77 -13.51 -5.55
N LEU A 239 6.17 -14.55 -5.00
CA LEU A 239 6.85 -15.63 -4.28
C LEU A 239 6.10 -16.95 -4.53
N PRO A 240 6.42 -17.70 -5.61
CA PRO A 240 5.69 -18.90 -6.04
C PRO A 240 6.03 -20.14 -5.19
N GLU A 241 5.78 -20.08 -3.89
CA GLU A 241 5.97 -21.19 -2.96
C GLU A 241 4.76 -22.15 -2.95
N PRO A 242 4.97 -23.47 -2.78
CA PRO A 242 3.90 -24.48 -2.80
C PRO A 242 2.78 -24.19 -1.79
N GLU A 243 3.12 -23.71 -0.60
CA GLU A 243 2.18 -23.37 0.47
C GLU A 243 1.28 -22.20 0.06
N ALA A 244 1.83 -21.18 -0.60
CA ALA A 244 1.07 -20.04 -1.12
C ALA A 244 0.10 -20.48 -2.24
N MET A 245 0.57 -21.36 -3.14
CA MET A 245 -0.27 -21.95 -4.19
C MET A 245 -1.39 -22.80 -3.59
N GLY A 246 -1.08 -23.61 -2.58
CA GLY A 246 -2.04 -24.45 -1.86
C GLY A 246 -3.13 -23.65 -1.18
N LEU A 247 -2.78 -22.55 -0.49
CA LEU A 247 -3.74 -21.66 0.13
C LEU A 247 -4.61 -20.96 -0.92
N LEU A 248 -4.03 -20.47 -2.02
CA LEU A 248 -4.80 -19.84 -3.10
C LEU A 248 -5.79 -20.83 -3.71
N ALA A 249 -5.36 -22.06 -4.00
CA ALA A 249 -6.23 -23.12 -4.52
C ALA A 249 -7.39 -23.43 -3.56
N LEU A 250 -7.12 -23.52 -2.25
CA LEU A 250 -8.14 -23.71 -1.22
C LEU A 250 -9.18 -22.60 -1.23
N MET A 251 -8.74 -21.33 -1.25
CA MET A 251 -9.63 -20.19 -1.27
C MET A 251 -10.50 -20.15 -2.53
N LEU A 252 -9.93 -20.43 -3.71
CA LEU A 252 -10.66 -20.49 -4.97
C LEU A 252 -11.71 -21.61 -4.99
N LEU A 253 -11.38 -22.80 -4.45
CA LEU A 253 -12.31 -23.92 -4.33
C LEU A 253 -13.47 -23.61 -3.37
N GLN A 254 -13.21 -22.97 -2.25
CA GLN A 254 -14.24 -22.56 -1.30
C GLN A 254 -15.15 -21.49 -1.92
N GLU A 255 -14.58 -20.48 -2.57
CA GLU A 255 -15.32 -19.41 -3.23
C GLU A 255 -16.22 -19.93 -4.35
N SER A 256 -15.76 -20.90 -5.15
CA SER A 256 -16.56 -21.53 -6.20
C SER A 256 -17.82 -22.23 -5.67
N ARG A 257 -17.80 -22.71 -4.42
CA ARG A 257 -18.93 -23.38 -3.76
C ARG A 257 -19.92 -22.40 -3.14
N ARG A 258 -19.52 -21.14 -2.92
CA ARG A 258 -20.37 -20.11 -2.28
C ARG A 258 -21.66 -19.88 -3.04
N ALA A 259 -21.60 -19.79 -4.38
CA ALA A 259 -22.77 -19.64 -5.22
C ALA A 259 -23.77 -20.82 -5.10
N ALA A 260 -23.25 -22.04 -4.95
CA ALA A 260 -24.08 -23.22 -4.78
C ALA A 260 -24.75 -23.31 -3.39
N HIS A 261 -24.15 -22.73 -2.36
CA HIS A 261 -24.74 -22.66 -1.01
C HIS A 261 -25.83 -21.59 -0.90
N VAL A 262 -25.69 -20.46 -1.57
CA VAL A 262 -26.70 -19.39 -1.60
C VAL A 262 -27.93 -19.83 -2.37
N ALA A 263 -27.78 -20.60 -3.44
CA ALA A 263 -28.91 -21.09 -4.25
C ALA A 263 -29.75 -22.21 -3.58
N ARG A 264 -29.28 -22.78 -2.45
CA ARG A 264 -29.98 -23.85 -1.69
C ARG A 264 -30.75 -23.35 -0.46
N ARG A 265 -30.70 -22.06 -0.18
CA ARG A 265 -31.48 -21.39 0.88
C ARG A 265 -32.61 -20.55 0.29
#